data_d8e3d81097b10ae290eae327dddc878f
#
_entry.id   d8e3d81097b10ae290eae327dddc878f
#
_cell.length_a   1.000
_cell.length_b   1.000
_cell.length_c   1.000
_cell.angle_alpha   90.00
_cell.angle_beta   90.00
_cell.angle_gamma   90.00
#
_symmetry.space_group_name_H-M   'P 1'
#
loop_
_entity.id
_entity.type
_entity.pdbx_description
1 polymer ?
#
loop_
_entity_poly.entity_id
_entity_poly.type
_entity_poly.pdbx_seq_one_letter_code
_entity_poly.pdbx_strand_id
1 'polypeptide(L)'
;MIRILPLQLDREMFCLYEDDKLLAKCFYSSETGEIYSIEDVDSEAAKPWHVAILKATMSSMEYAGVTHAWSRNEDLFVLLKVLRFKADGTGRMIVPLAGYFDTACECGDHE
;
A
#
# COMPACT_ATOMS: atom_id res chain seq x y z
N MET A 1 -2.58 19.05 -7.36
CA MET A 1 -3.46 18.11 -6.64
C MET A 1 -2.87 16.71 -6.67
N ILE A 2 -2.81 16.07 -5.52
CA ILE A 2 -2.31 14.69 -5.44
C ILE A 2 -3.45 13.72 -5.80
N ARG A 3 -3.13 12.73 -6.63
CA ARG A 3 -4.07 11.67 -6.99
C ARG A 3 -3.35 10.32 -6.94
N ILE A 4 -4.03 9.33 -6.43
CA ILE A 4 -3.52 7.96 -6.39
C ILE A 4 -4.50 7.09 -7.15
N LEU A 5 -4.09 6.58 -8.32
CA LEU A 5 -4.98 5.90 -9.26
C LEU A 5 -4.46 4.51 -9.57
N PRO A 6 -5.37 3.52 -9.68
CA PRO A 6 -4.96 2.19 -10.12
C PRO A 6 -4.68 2.19 -11.62
N LEU A 7 -3.73 1.34 -12.01
CA LEU A 7 -3.40 1.13 -13.40
C LEU A 7 -3.06 -0.34 -13.59
N GLN A 8 -3.65 -0.96 -14.61
CA GLN A 8 -3.37 -2.35 -14.93
C GLN A 8 -2.91 -2.44 -16.38
N LEU A 9 -1.63 -2.69 -16.55
CA LEU A 9 -1.04 -2.99 -17.85
C LEU A 9 -0.53 -4.42 -17.76
N ASP A 10 0.77 -4.64 -17.80
CA ASP A 10 1.33 -5.98 -17.59
C ASP A 10 1.30 -6.37 -16.11
N ARG A 11 1.31 -5.38 -15.22
CA ARG A 11 1.32 -5.57 -13.77
C ARG A 11 0.32 -4.61 -13.13
N GLU A 12 -0.27 -5.05 -12.03
CA GLU A 12 -1.12 -4.18 -11.24
C GLU A 12 -0.26 -3.16 -10.50
N MET A 13 -0.67 -1.90 -10.49
CA MET A 13 0.04 -0.86 -9.78
C MET A 13 -0.89 0.27 -9.40
N PHE A 14 -0.56 0.97 -8.34
CA PHE A 14 -1.13 2.28 -8.04
C PHE A 14 -0.12 3.34 -8.41
N CYS A 15 -0.58 4.39 -9.06
CA CYS A 15 0.26 5.49 -9.48
C CYS A 15 -0.07 6.73 -8.67
N LEU A 16 0.96 7.40 -8.19
CA LEU A 16 0.85 8.63 -7.42
C LEU A 16 1.17 9.80 -8.33
N TYR A 17 0.22 10.72 -8.45
CA TYR A 17 0.38 11.90 -9.29
C TYR A 17 0.26 13.18 -8.47
N GLU A 18 1.04 14.18 -8.85
CA GLU A 18 0.78 15.55 -8.46
C GLU A 18 0.45 16.31 -9.75
N ASP A 19 -0.79 16.77 -9.87
CA ASP A 19 -1.34 17.30 -11.12
C ASP A 19 -1.15 16.27 -12.24
N ASP A 20 -0.38 16.55 -13.27
CA ASP A 20 -0.13 15.60 -14.36
C ASP A 20 1.21 14.88 -14.23
N LYS A 21 1.94 15.15 -13.14
CA LYS A 21 3.28 14.59 -12.96
C LYS A 21 3.22 13.30 -12.17
N LEU A 22 3.74 12.23 -12.74
CA LEU A 22 3.88 10.94 -12.03
C LEU A 22 5.02 11.02 -11.02
N LEU A 23 4.73 10.72 -9.76
CA LEU A 23 5.72 10.76 -8.68
C LEU A 23 6.21 9.38 -8.26
N ALA A 24 5.33 8.38 -8.27
CA ALA A 24 5.69 7.03 -7.80
C ALA A 24 4.71 6.01 -8.29
N LYS A 25 5.14 4.73 -8.27
CA LYS A 25 4.30 3.58 -8.59
C LYS A 25 4.45 2.53 -7.49
N CYS A 26 3.33 1.95 -7.06
CA CYS A 26 3.34 0.84 -6.12
C CYS A 26 2.86 -0.42 -6.83
N PHE A 27 3.74 -1.40 -6.96
CA PHE A 27 3.42 -2.67 -7.64
C PHE A 27 2.90 -3.69 -6.64
N TYR A 28 1.84 -4.40 -7.00
CA TYR A 28 1.20 -5.36 -6.10
C TYR A 28 0.46 -6.42 -6.91
N SER A 29 -0.06 -7.44 -6.22
CA SER A 29 -0.92 -8.46 -6.81
C SER A 29 -2.21 -8.56 -6.01
N SER A 30 -3.36 -8.36 -6.66
CA SER A 30 -4.66 -8.56 -6.03
C SER A 30 -5.05 -10.04 -5.98
N GLU A 31 -4.26 -10.93 -6.59
CA GLU A 31 -4.48 -12.37 -6.49
C GLU A 31 -3.89 -12.93 -5.20
N THR A 32 -2.66 -12.52 -4.86
CA THR A 32 -1.93 -13.09 -3.74
C THR A 32 -1.89 -12.19 -2.51
N GLY A 33 -2.14 -10.89 -2.68
CA GLY A 33 -1.99 -9.92 -1.60
C GLY A 33 -0.57 -9.42 -1.42
N GLU A 34 0.33 -9.76 -2.32
CA GLU A 34 1.72 -9.34 -2.21
C GLU A 34 1.92 -7.91 -2.70
N ILE A 35 2.64 -7.12 -1.90
CA ILE A 35 3.13 -5.80 -2.31
C ILE A 35 4.59 -5.97 -2.69
N TYR A 36 4.92 -5.67 -3.95
CA TYR A 36 6.26 -5.93 -4.48
C TYR A 36 7.22 -4.79 -4.19
N SER A 37 6.84 -3.57 -4.53
CA SER A 37 7.77 -2.44 -4.42
C SER A 37 7.05 -1.12 -4.63
N ILE A 38 7.70 -0.04 -4.18
CA ILE A 38 7.34 1.31 -4.55
C ILE A 38 8.52 1.86 -5.35
N GLU A 39 8.26 2.29 -6.59
CA GLU A 39 9.28 2.89 -7.44
C GLU A 39 9.02 4.38 -7.53
N ASP A 40 9.94 5.17 -7.02
CA ASP A 40 9.81 6.63 -7.06
C ASP A 40 10.35 7.17 -8.37
N VAL A 41 9.56 8.01 -9.02
CA VAL A 41 10.02 8.81 -10.16
C VAL A 41 10.63 10.10 -9.65
N ASP A 42 10.00 10.69 -8.62
CA ASP A 42 10.52 11.87 -7.92
C ASP A 42 10.49 11.52 -6.43
N SER A 43 11.63 11.07 -5.92
CA SER A 43 11.73 10.52 -4.58
C SER A 43 11.36 11.53 -3.51
N GLU A 44 11.82 12.76 -3.65
CA GLU A 44 11.57 13.80 -2.67
C GLU A 44 10.10 14.17 -2.59
N ALA A 45 9.46 14.32 -3.75
CA ALA A 45 8.04 14.67 -3.81
C ALA A 45 7.15 13.50 -3.40
N ALA A 46 7.57 12.27 -3.66
CA ALA A 46 6.75 11.08 -3.38
C ALA A 46 6.83 10.64 -1.93
N LYS A 47 7.94 10.88 -1.26
CA LYS A 47 8.22 10.32 0.08
C LYS A 47 7.10 10.58 1.10
N PRO A 48 6.55 11.81 1.21
CA PRO A 48 5.48 12.04 2.19
C PRO A 48 4.20 11.24 1.91
N TRP A 49 4.06 10.68 0.71
CA TRP A 49 2.84 10.01 0.28
C TRP A 49 2.98 8.49 0.23
N HIS A 50 4.11 7.93 0.65
CA HIS A 50 4.33 6.48 0.61
C HIS A 50 3.29 5.71 1.42
N VAL A 51 2.96 6.19 2.63
CA VAL A 51 1.94 5.55 3.46
C VAL A 51 0.57 5.61 2.77
N ALA A 52 0.26 6.74 2.15
CA ALA A 52 -1.02 6.92 1.47
C ALA A 52 -1.17 5.96 0.29
N ILE A 53 -0.11 5.77 -0.51
CA ILE A 53 -0.18 4.86 -1.66
C ILE A 53 -0.28 3.41 -1.19
N LEU A 54 0.37 3.05 -0.09
CA LEU A 54 0.25 1.71 0.49
C LEU A 54 -1.17 1.47 1.00
N LYS A 55 -1.77 2.45 1.67
CA LYS A 55 -3.15 2.32 2.14
C LYS A 55 -4.13 2.18 0.97
N ALA A 56 -3.94 2.92 -0.11
CA ALA A 56 -4.78 2.79 -1.30
C ALA A 56 -4.66 1.38 -1.89
N THR A 57 -3.45 0.85 -1.96
CA THR A 57 -3.19 -0.50 -2.44
C THR A 57 -3.90 -1.53 -1.57
N MET A 58 -3.77 -1.41 -0.24
CA MET A 58 -4.40 -2.33 0.70
C MET A 58 -5.92 -2.28 0.62
N SER A 59 -6.49 -1.07 0.46
CA SER A 59 -7.93 -0.91 0.32
C SER A 59 -8.44 -1.60 -0.94
N SER A 60 -7.72 -1.47 -2.04
CA SER A 60 -8.05 -2.15 -3.29
C SER A 60 -7.98 -3.66 -3.15
N MET A 61 -6.96 -4.17 -2.44
CA MET A 61 -6.85 -5.60 -2.15
C MET A 61 -8.03 -6.10 -1.35
N GLU A 62 -8.43 -5.38 -0.31
CA GLU A 62 -9.57 -5.77 0.50
C GLU A 62 -10.84 -5.82 -0.33
N TYR A 63 -11.04 -4.81 -1.16
CA TYR A 63 -12.20 -4.75 -2.04
C TYR A 63 -12.23 -5.93 -3.02
N ALA A 64 -11.07 -6.39 -3.44
CA ALA A 64 -10.94 -7.54 -4.36
C ALA A 64 -11.07 -8.89 -3.64
N GLY A 65 -11.26 -8.90 -2.32
CA GLY A 65 -11.44 -10.12 -1.55
C GLY A 65 -10.17 -10.72 -0.97
N VAL A 66 -9.06 -10.01 -1.03
CA VAL A 66 -7.80 -10.47 -0.44
C VAL A 66 -7.92 -10.40 1.08
N THR A 67 -7.51 -11.47 1.77
CA THR A 67 -7.63 -11.54 3.23
C THR A 67 -6.45 -10.95 3.97
N HIS A 68 -5.25 -10.98 3.37
CA HIS A 68 -4.03 -10.50 3.99
C HIS A 68 -3.16 -9.80 2.95
N ALA A 69 -2.59 -8.66 3.33
CA ALA A 69 -1.54 -8.01 2.54
C ALA A 69 -0.19 -8.39 3.13
N TRP A 70 0.82 -8.59 2.29
CA TRP A 70 2.14 -9.00 2.75
C TRP A 70 3.22 -8.57 1.77
N SER A 71 4.46 -8.54 2.22
CA SER A 71 5.60 -8.20 1.38
C SER A 71 6.86 -8.86 1.91
N ARG A 72 7.74 -9.25 0.97
CA ARG A 72 9.09 -9.70 1.26
C ARG A 72 10.13 -8.63 1.00
N ASN A 73 9.71 -7.46 0.55
CA ASN A 73 10.63 -6.38 0.21
C ASN A 73 11.06 -5.65 1.48
N GLU A 74 12.28 -5.90 1.92
CA GLU A 74 12.82 -5.32 3.15
C GLU A 74 12.88 -3.80 3.12
N ASP A 75 13.00 -3.21 1.93
CA ASP A 75 12.99 -1.76 1.79
C ASP A 75 11.69 -1.12 2.25
N LEU A 76 10.61 -1.91 2.27
CA LEU A 76 9.30 -1.43 2.72
C LEU A 76 9.03 -1.69 4.20
N PHE A 77 9.86 -2.48 4.88
CA PHE A 77 9.52 -2.99 6.21
C PHE A 77 9.27 -1.87 7.23
N VAL A 78 10.01 -0.78 7.18
CA VAL A 78 9.80 0.35 8.10
C VAL A 78 8.40 0.93 7.92
N LEU A 79 7.98 1.15 6.66
CA LEU A 79 6.65 1.66 6.36
C LEU A 79 5.57 0.65 6.75
N LEU A 80 5.81 -0.63 6.50
CA LEU A 80 4.84 -1.67 6.81
C LEU A 80 4.62 -1.78 8.32
N LYS A 81 5.67 -1.58 9.12
CA LYS A 81 5.52 -1.55 10.58
C LYS A 81 4.62 -0.40 11.02
N VAL A 82 4.75 0.77 10.40
CA VAL A 82 3.87 1.89 10.68
C VAL A 82 2.43 1.51 10.40
N LEU A 83 2.20 0.67 9.39
CA LEU A 83 0.87 0.21 8.99
C LEU A 83 0.46 -1.07 9.74
N ARG A 84 1.16 -1.43 10.80
CA ARG A 84 0.83 -2.55 11.70
C ARG A 84 1.04 -3.93 11.09
N PHE A 85 1.83 -4.03 10.05
CA PHE A 85 2.30 -5.33 9.57
C PHE A 85 3.24 -5.95 10.59
N LYS A 86 3.24 -7.29 10.66
CA LYS A 86 4.08 -8.04 11.58
C LYS A 86 4.83 -9.13 10.83
N ALA A 87 6.03 -9.43 11.28
CA ALA A 87 6.81 -10.55 10.74
C ALA A 87 6.11 -11.85 11.09
N ASP A 88 6.05 -12.77 10.12
CA ASP A 88 5.42 -14.08 10.32
C ASP A 88 6.43 -15.22 10.44
N GLY A 89 7.71 -14.89 10.49
CA GLY A 89 8.77 -15.88 10.63
C GLY A 89 9.26 -16.48 9.32
N THR A 90 8.71 -16.06 8.17
CA THR A 90 9.09 -16.61 6.87
C THR A 90 9.85 -15.60 5.99
N GLY A 91 10.31 -14.50 6.57
CA GLY A 91 11.02 -13.47 5.82
C GLY A 91 10.10 -12.43 5.21
N ARG A 92 8.83 -12.42 5.58
CA ARG A 92 7.88 -11.43 5.09
C ARG A 92 7.16 -10.75 6.25
N MET A 93 6.56 -9.59 5.94
CA MET A 93 5.66 -8.93 6.87
C MET A 93 4.25 -9.03 6.33
N ILE A 94 3.26 -9.19 7.21
CA ILE A 94 1.88 -9.50 6.85
C ILE A 94 0.92 -8.79 7.79
N VAL A 95 -0.26 -8.42 7.27
CA VAL A 95 -1.34 -7.85 8.07
C VAL A 95 -2.67 -8.39 7.55
N PRO A 96 -3.60 -8.76 8.45
CA PRO A 96 -4.96 -9.09 8.01
C PRO A 96 -5.69 -7.83 7.57
N LEU A 97 -6.46 -7.93 6.50
CA LEU A 97 -7.20 -6.79 5.97
C LEU A 97 -8.61 -6.70 6.52
N ALA A 98 -9.18 -7.80 7.02
CA ALA A 98 -10.53 -7.78 7.55
C ALA A 98 -10.63 -6.82 8.72
N GLY A 99 -11.48 -5.80 8.60
CA GLY A 99 -11.68 -4.81 9.64
C GLY A 99 -10.56 -3.79 9.78
N TYR A 100 -9.53 -3.87 8.95
CA TYR A 100 -8.36 -2.98 9.08
C TYR A 100 -8.76 -1.51 9.00
N PHE A 101 -9.51 -1.15 7.96
CA PHE A 101 -9.89 0.24 7.74
C PHE A 101 -11.03 0.67 8.67
N ASP A 102 -11.88 -0.25 9.06
CA ASP A 102 -12.93 0.04 10.03
C ASP A 102 -12.33 0.46 11.37
N THR A 103 -11.32 -0.28 11.82
CA THR A 103 -10.62 0.04 13.08
C THR A 103 -9.94 1.40 12.97
N ALA A 104 -9.32 1.67 11.84
CA ALA A 104 -8.65 2.95 11.62
C ALA A 104 -9.63 4.11 11.63
N CYS A 105 -10.83 3.90 11.08
CA CYS A 105 -11.86 4.92 11.08
C CYS A 105 -12.36 5.22 12.47
N GLU A 106 -12.49 4.20 13.30
CA GLU A 106 -12.93 4.37 14.68
C GLU A 106 -11.99 5.21 15.51
N CYS A 107 -10.73 5.15 15.19
CA CYS A 107 -9.74 5.96 15.89
C CYS A 107 -10.00 7.44 15.72
N GLY A 108 -10.69 7.82 14.70
CA GLY A 108 -10.96 9.21 14.40
C GLY A 108 -12.14 9.78 15.14
N ASP A 109 -12.96 8.92 15.75
CA ASP A 109 -14.16 9.42 16.35
C ASP A 109 -14.29 9.15 17.78
N HIS A 110 -14.49 8.98 17.92
CA HIS A 110 -14.81 8.53 18.80
C HIS A 110 -15.29 9.10 19.54
N GLU A 111 -15.53 9.01 19.09
CA GLU A 111 -15.96 9.21 19.37
C GLU A 111 -16.16 9.48 19.73
#